data_8b4a808ad99c34c36f52fcf9079abb54
#
_entry.id   8b4a808ad99c34c36f52fcf9079abb54
#
_cell.length_a   1.000
_cell.length_b   1.000
_cell.length_c   1.000
_cell.angle_alpha   90.00
_cell.angle_beta   90.00
_cell.angle_gamma   90.00
#
_symmetry.space_group_name_H-M   'P 1'
#
loop_
_entity.id
_entity.type
_entity.pdbx_description
1 polymer ?
#
loop_
_entity_poly.entity_id
_entity_poly.type
_entity_poly.pdbx_seq_one_letter_code
_entity_poly.pdbx_strand_id
1 'polypeptide(L)'
;MEKQKQQPQRLQSLDALRGFDMLFIMGGASLFVALATLFPNPFFQAIAGQMEHVEWNGLAHHDTIFPLFLFIAGISFPFSLEKQRGKGMTEGAIYKKIVRRGITLVFLGLVYNGLLSFEFDHLRCASVLARIGLGWMFAALLFVRFGWKVRAGITVLILVGYWLAMAFVPVPDAGGAGPFTLEGNLVGYIDRLFLPGR
;
A
#
# COMPACT_ATOMS: atom_id res chain seq x y z
N MET A 1 -26.33 -32.74 -22.59
CA MET A 1 -26.01 -32.16 -21.26
C MET A 1 -24.96 -31.09 -21.46
N GLU A 2 -25.40 -29.86 -21.58
CA GLU A 2 -24.56 -28.69 -21.78
C GLU A 2 -23.88 -28.35 -20.43
N LYS A 3 -22.57 -28.50 -20.37
CA LYS A 3 -21.79 -28.01 -19.20
C LYS A 3 -21.94 -26.51 -19.12
N GLN A 4 -22.81 -26.01 -18.25
CA GLN A 4 -22.85 -24.62 -17.88
C GLN A 4 -21.42 -24.24 -17.46
N LYS A 5 -20.75 -23.39 -18.26
CA LYS A 5 -19.52 -22.71 -17.89
C LYS A 5 -19.88 -21.85 -16.69
N GLN A 6 -19.54 -22.31 -15.49
CA GLN A 6 -19.58 -21.48 -14.29
C GLN A 6 -18.73 -20.23 -14.57
N GLN A 7 -19.39 -19.11 -14.77
CA GLN A 7 -18.70 -17.83 -14.79
C GLN A 7 -18.03 -17.68 -13.42
N PRO A 8 -16.74 -17.27 -13.37
CA PRO A 8 -16.06 -17.06 -12.12
C PRO A 8 -16.89 -16.08 -11.30
N GLN A 9 -17.38 -16.50 -10.13
CA GLN A 9 -18.18 -15.67 -9.23
C GLN A 9 -17.37 -14.42 -8.92
N ARG A 10 -17.89 -13.30 -9.36
CA ARG A 10 -17.33 -11.98 -9.02
C ARG A 10 -17.65 -11.77 -7.55
N LEU A 11 -16.63 -11.56 -6.72
CA LEU A 11 -16.83 -11.28 -5.29
C LEU A 11 -17.33 -9.85 -5.15
N GLN A 12 -18.64 -9.65 -5.20
CA GLN A 12 -19.31 -8.35 -5.11
C GLN A 12 -18.89 -7.59 -3.85
N SER A 13 -18.63 -8.30 -2.74
CA SER A 13 -18.13 -7.70 -1.51
C SER A 13 -16.76 -7.02 -1.68
N LEU A 14 -15.84 -7.62 -2.44
CA LEU A 14 -14.53 -7.00 -2.73
C LEU A 14 -14.65 -5.80 -3.67
N ASP A 15 -15.57 -5.88 -4.63
CA ASP A 15 -15.82 -4.75 -5.53
C ASP A 15 -16.49 -3.59 -4.78
N ALA A 16 -17.42 -3.87 -3.86
CA ALA A 16 -18.03 -2.86 -2.98
C ALA A 16 -17.00 -2.23 -2.04
N LEU A 17 -16.14 -3.03 -1.41
CA LEU A 17 -15.09 -2.54 -0.52
C LEU A 17 -14.08 -1.65 -1.28
N ARG A 18 -13.74 -2.03 -2.53
CA ARG A 18 -12.88 -1.20 -3.39
C ARG A 18 -13.57 0.11 -3.77
N GLY A 19 -14.86 0.08 -4.07
CA GLY A 19 -15.65 1.28 -4.35
C GLY A 19 -15.71 2.22 -3.16
N PHE A 20 -15.87 1.68 -1.95
CA PHE A 20 -15.83 2.43 -0.70
C PHE A 20 -14.47 3.10 -0.49
N ASP A 21 -13.38 2.38 -0.65
CA ASP A 21 -12.02 2.90 -0.52
C ASP A 21 -11.76 4.04 -1.53
N MET A 22 -12.17 3.83 -2.79
CA MET A 22 -12.07 4.84 -3.84
C MET A 22 -12.87 6.11 -3.56
N LEU A 23 -14.02 6.02 -2.88
CA LEU A 23 -14.81 7.19 -2.51
C LEU A 23 -13.99 8.17 -1.66
N PHE A 24 -13.22 7.65 -0.69
CA PHE A 24 -12.38 8.50 0.15
C PHE A 24 -11.16 9.05 -0.58
N ILE A 25 -10.53 8.24 -1.43
CA ILE A 25 -9.38 8.68 -2.26
C ILE A 25 -9.80 9.79 -3.23
N MET A 26 -10.99 9.71 -3.82
CA MET A 26 -11.49 10.65 -4.82
C MET A 26 -12.05 11.96 -4.24
N GLY A 27 -11.99 12.17 -2.95
CA GLY A 27 -12.41 13.42 -2.31
C GLY A 27 -13.47 13.29 -1.23
N GLY A 28 -13.93 12.08 -0.89
CA GLY A 28 -14.86 11.87 0.21
C GLY A 28 -14.33 12.41 1.54
N ALA A 29 -13.03 12.24 1.80
CA ALA A 29 -12.39 12.80 2.98
C ALA A 29 -12.49 14.34 3.00
N SER A 30 -12.17 15.00 1.88
CA SER A 30 -12.25 16.47 1.76
C SER A 30 -13.67 17.01 1.95
N LEU A 31 -14.68 16.24 1.54
CA LEU A 31 -16.08 16.62 1.77
C LEU A 31 -16.41 16.69 3.27
N PHE A 32 -15.97 15.69 4.05
CA PHE A 32 -16.19 15.70 5.50
C PHE A 32 -15.44 16.81 6.21
N VAL A 33 -14.22 17.11 5.79
CA VAL A 33 -13.44 18.26 6.30
C VAL A 33 -14.16 19.59 5.99
N ALA A 34 -14.67 19.76 4.76
CA ALA A 34 -15.45 20.94 4.38
C ALA A 34 -16.75 21.05 5.19
N LEU A 35 -17.45 19.95 5.45
CA LEU A 35 -18.66 19.94 6.29
C LEU A 35 -18.33 20.35 7.74
N ALA A 36 -17.21 19.93 8.30
CA ALA A 36 -16.78 20.34 9.64
C ALA A 36 -16.46 21.84 9.71
N THR A 37 -15.99 22.43 8.62
CA THR A 37 -15.76 23.89 8.52
C THR A 37 -17.08 24.66 8.45
N LEU A 38 -18.07 24.14 7.70
CA LEU A 38 -19.39 24.77 7.55
C LEU A 38 -20.26 24.61 8.79
N PHE A 39 -20.16 23.48 9.46
CA PHE A 39 -20.93 23.11 10.65
C PHE A 39 -19.99 22.75 11.80
N PRO A 40 -19.41 23.74 12.50
CA PRO A 40 -18.40 23.52 13.54
C PRO A 40 -19.03 22.97 14.83
N ASN A 41 -19.43 21.71 14.81
CA ASN A 41 -19.92 21.00 15.98
C ASN A 41 -19.05 19.77 16.28
N PRO A 42 -19.07 19.22 17.51
CA PRO A 42 -18.21 18.12 17.91
C PRO A 42 -18.33 16.87 17.04
N PHE A 43 -19.49 16.60 16.47
CA PHE A 43 -19.74 15.44 15.62
C PHE A 43 -18.97 15.54 14.28
N PHE A 44 -19.11 16.65 13.55
CA PHE A 44 -18.38 16.83 12.29
C PHE A 44 -16.88 17.01 12.50
N GLN A 45 -16.46 17.65 13.60
CA GLN A 45 -15.04 17.75 13.96
C GLN A 45 -14.42 16.38 14.24
N ALA A 46 -15.13 15.49 14.96
CA ALA A 46 -14.66 14.12 15.20
C ALA A 46 -14.50 13.32 13.89
N ILE A 47 -15.44 13.45 12.95
CA ILE A 47 -15.34 12.80 11.64
C ILE A 47 -14.18 13.40 10.83
N ALA A 48 -14.04 14.72 10.79
CA ALA A 48 -12.95 15.38 10.06
C ALA A 48 -11.57 14.94 10.59
N GLY A 49 -11.40 14.82 11.91
CA GLY A 49 -10.18 14.29 12.51
C GLY A 49 -9.84 12.85 12.11
N GLN A 50 -10.86 12.03 11.73
CA GLN A 50 -10.63 10.70 11.18
C GLN A 50 -10.24 10.74 9.68
N MET A 51 -10.42 11.87 9.00
CA MET A 51 -10.08 12.06 7.58
C MET A 51 -8.68 12.67 7.39
N GLU A 52 -7.98 12.97 8.46
CA GLU A 52 -6.61 13.46 8.46
C GLU A 52 -5.64 12.38 8.93
N HIS A 53 -4.38 12.50 8.53
CA HIS A 53 -3.34 11.62 9.04
C HIS A 53 -2.96 12.01 10.46
N VAL A 54 -2.74 11.01 11.32
CA VAL A 54 -2.12 11.26 12.63
C VAL A 54 -0.66 11.66 12.45
N GLU A 55 -0.18 12.58 13.28
CA GLU A 55 1.21 13.08 13.16
C GLU A 55 2.25 11.97 13.35
N TRP A 56 2.07 11.11 14.37
CA TRP A 56 2.97 9.97 14.60
C TRP A 56 2.26 8.80 15.30
N ASN A 57 1.76 8.98 16.52
CA ASN A 57 1.12 7.94 17.30
C ASN A 57 -0.40 7.97 17.16
N GLY A 58 -1.00 6.85 16.78
CA GLY A 58 -2.43 6.71 16.63
C GLY A 58 -2.80 6.00 15.35
N LEU A 59 -4.11 5.95 15.08
CA LEU A 59 -4.70 5.39 13.87
C LEU A 59 -5.95 6.18 13.53
N ALA A 60 -5.95 6.88 12.42
CA ALA A 60 -7.14 7.49 11.84
C ALA A 60 -7.69 6.63 10.70
N HIS A 61 -8.96 6.84 10.34
CA HIS A 61 -9.58 6.15 9.21
C HIS A 61 -8.78 6.37 7.91
N HIS A 62 -8.26 7.57 7.70
CA HIS A 62 -7.47 7.91 6.52
C HIS A 62 -6.21 7.05 6.37
N ASP A 63 -5.59 6.63 7.48
CA ASP A 63 -4.40 5.78 7.48
C ASP A 63 -4.69 4.34 7.05
N THR A 64 -5.95 3.89 7.14
CA THR A 64 -6.35 2.54 6.75
C THR A 64 -6.57 2.37 5.25
N ILE A 65 -6.79 3.44 4.50
CA ILE A 65 -7.13 3.42 3.07
C ILE A 65 -6.05 2.68 2.26
N PHE A 66 -4.79 3.05 2.44
CA PHE A 66 -3.67 2.44 1.72
C PHE A 66 -3.46 0.95 2.06
N PRO A 67 -3.40 0.53 3.33
CA PRO A 67 -3.33 -0.89 3.68
C PRO A 67 -4.53 -1.70 3.18
N LEU A 68 -5.74 -1.14 3.24
CA LEU A 68 -6.96 -1.78 2.76
C LEU A 68 -6.89 -2.04 1.25
N PHE A 69 -6.38 -1.09 0.47
CA PHE A 69 -6.20 -1.25 -0.96
C PHE A 69 -5.25 -2.40 -1.29
N LEU A 70 -4.12 -2.51 -0.58
CA LEU A 70 -3.18 -3.63 -0.72
C LEU A 70 -3.80 -4.97 -0.30
N PHE A 71 -4.58 -4.98 0.77
CA PHE A 71 -5.30 -6.16 1.25
C PHE A 71 -6.28 -6.67 0.19
N ILE A 72 -7.12 -5.79 -0.38
CA ILE A 72 -8.05 -6.12 -1.45
C ILE A 72 -7.31 -6.68 -2.68
N ALA A 73 -6.19 -6.04 -3.06
CA ALA A 73 -5.37 -6.50 -4.17
C ALA A 73 -4.78 -7.90 -3.90
N GLY A 74 -4.37 -8.17 -2.66
CA GLY A 74 -3.86 -9.47 -2.21
C GLY A 74 -4.91 -10.57 -2.30
N ILE A 75 -6.13 -10.33 -1.79
CA ILE A 75 -7.23 -11.30 -1.86
C ILE A 75 -7.67 -11.56 -3.30
N SER A 76 -7.66 -10.54 -4.15
CA SER A 76 -8.09 -10.65 -5.55
C SER A 76 -7.09 -11.41 -6.42
N PHE A 77 -5.82 -11.47 -6.02
CA PHE A 77 -4.74 -12.04 -6.83
C PHE A 77 -4.89 -13.56 -7.10
N PRO A 78 -5.20 -14.42 -6.11
CA PRO A 78 -5.41 -15.86 -6.34
C PRO A 78 -6.45 -16.16 -7.41
N PHE A 79 -7.58 -15.46 -7.39
CA PHE A 79 -8.65 -15.63 -8.40
C PHE A 79 -8.17 -15.20 -9.79
N SER A 80 -7.40 -14.15 -9.88
CA SER A 80 -6.80 -13.69 -11.12
C SER A 80 -5.77 -14.69 -11.65
N LEU A 81 -4.97 -15.28 -10.78
CA LEU A 81 -3.95 -16.27 -11.11
C LEU A 81 -4.61 -17.56 -11.64
N GLU A 82 -5.62 -18.07 -10.95
CA GLU A 82 -6.38 -19.25 -11.36
C GLU A 82 -7.01 -19.06 -12.74
N LYS A 83 -7.63 -17.91 -12.98
CA LYS A 83 -8.18 -17.56 -14.30
C LYS A 83 -7.11 -17.51 -15.39
N GLN A 84 -5.91 -17.03 -15.09
CA GLN A 84 -4.80 -16.96 -16.05
C GLN A 84 -4.26 -18.37 -16.37
N ARG A 85 -4.10 -19.23 -15.36
CA ARG A 85 -3.72 -20.64 -15.54
C ARG A 85 -4.80 -21.42 -16.32
N GLY A 86 -6.08 -21.20 -16.02
CA GLY A 86 -7.21 -21.80 -16.76
C GLY A 86 -7.29 -21.37 -18.23
N LYS A 87 -6.68 -20.24 -18.59
CA LYS A 87 -6.52 -19.80 -19.99
C LYS A 87 -5.26 -20.37 -20.66
N GLY A 88 -4.52 -21.26 -20.01
CA GLY A 88 -3.32 -21.88 -20.56
C GLY A 88 -2.10 -20.97 -20.60
N MET A 89 -2.06 -19.88 -19.81
CA MET A 89 -0.86 -19.03 -19.73
C MET A 89 0.29 -19.79 -19.07
N THR A 90 1.48 -19.70 -19.66
CA THR A 90 2.71 -20.26 -19.09
C THR A 90 3.11 -19.50 -17.81
N GLU A 91 3.76 -20.19 -16.88
CA GLU A 91 4.27 -19.56 -15.64
C GLU A 91 5.18 -18.37 -15.95
N GLY A 92 6.05 -18.48 -16.96
CA GLY A 92 6.93 -17.37 -17.40
C GLY A 92 6.15 -16.12 -17.85
N ALA A 93 5.02 -16.33 -18.56
CA ALA A 93 4.14 -15.23 -18.97
C ALA A 93 3.46 -14.57 -17.76
N ILE A 94 3.09 -15.36 -16.75
CA ILE A 94 2.52 -14.86 -15.49
C ILE A 94 3.56 -14.01 -14.74
N TYR A 95 4.80 -14.50 -14.56
CA TYR A 95 5.88 -13.72 -13.93
C TYR A 95 6.14 -12.41 -14.66
N LYS A 96 6.28 -12.45 -15.99
CA LYS A 96 6.47 -11.25 -16.81
C LYS A 96 5.35 -10.23 -16.62
N LYS A 97 4.10 -10.69 -16.53
CA LYS A 97 2.94 -9.82 -16.31
C LYS A 97 2.96 -9.18 -14.92
N ILE A 98 3.33 -9.93 -13.87
CA ILE A 98 3.45 -9.42 -12.50
C ILE A 98 4.52 -8.32 -12.45
N VAL A 99 5.72 -8.62 -12.94
CA VAL A 99 6.85 -7.67 -12.94
C VAL A 99 6.51 -6.42 -13.76
N ARG A 100 5.97 -6.58 -14.97
CA ARG A 100 5.56 -5.45 -15.81
C ARG A 100 4.55 -4.55 -15.07
N ARG A 101 3.53 -5.13 -14.42
CA ARG A 101 2.54 -4.35 -13.67
C ARG A 101 3.18 -3.59 -12.50
N GLY A 102 4.07 -4.23 -11.72
CA GLY A 102 4.78 -3.59 -10.62
C GLY A 102 5.63 -2.41 -11.10
N ILE A 103 6.45 -2.62 -12.12
CA ILE A 103 7.29 -1.57 -12.71
C ILE A 103 6.45 -0.43 -13.30
N THR A 104 5.34 -0.75 -13.98
CA THR A 104 4.44 0.29 -14.51
C THR A 104 3.86 1.15 -13.39
N LEU A 105 3.47 0.57 -12.25
CA LEU A 105 2.96 1.34 -11.12
C LEU A 105 4.03 2.23 -10.49
N VAL A 106 5.26 1.73 -10.38
CA VAL A 106 6.40 2.54 -9.91
C VAL A 106 6.65 3.71 -10.84
N PHE A 107 6.71 3.46 -12.14
CA PHE A 107 6.91 4.50 -13.15
C PHE A 107 5.80 5.56 -13.12
N LEU A 108 4.52 5.13 -13.08
CA LEU A 108 3.39 6.04 -12.95
C LEU A 108 3.47 6.86 -11.65
N GLY A 109 3.92 6.26 -10.55
CA GLY A 109 4.15 6.96 -9.30
C GLY A 109 5.22 8.05 -9.40
N LEU A 110 6.31 7.79 -10.11
CA LEU A 110 7.35 8.78 -10.38
C LEU A 110 6.84 9.92 -11.27
N VAL A 111 6.09 9.59 -12.34
CA VAL A 111 5.48 10.59 -13.22
C VAL A 111 4.53 11.49 -12.45
N TYR A 112 3.67 10.91 -11.60
CA TYR A 112 2.73 11.66 -10.78
C TYR A 112 3.42 12.60 -9.77
N ASN A 113 4.58 12.20 -9.25
CA ASN A 113 5.36 12.98 -8.29
C ASN A 113 6.32 14.00 -8.94
N GLY A 114 6.15 14.31 -10.21
CA GLY A 114 6.89 15.39 -10.86
C GLY A 114 8.13 14.94 -11.64
N LEU A 115 8.25 13.65 -12.03
CA LEU A 115 9.34 13.21 -12.91
C LEU A 115 9.42 14.06 -14.19
N LEU A 116 8.27 14.51 -14.72
CA LEU A 116 8.19 15.33 -15.93
C LEU A 116 8.53 16.80 -15.71
N SER A 117 8.65 17.25 -14.45
CA SER A 117 9.08 18.62 -14.12
C SER A 117 10.60 18.78 -14.16
N PHE A 118 11.34 17.65 -14.30
CA PHE A 118 12.82 17.59 -14.32
C PHE A 118 13.51 18.21 -13.09
N GLU A 119 12.79 18.41 -11.99
CA GLU A 119 13.31 18.88 -10.70
C GLU A 119 13.63 17.69 -9.80
N PHE A 120 14.77 17.04 -10.05
CA PHE A 120 15.15 15.78 -9.39
C PHE A 120 15.42 15.94 -7.90
N ASP A 121 15.79 17.12 -7.43
CA ASP A 121 16.09 17.41 -6.03
C ASP A 121 14.85 17.32 -5.12
N HIS A 122 13.66 17.50 -5.70
CA HIS A 122 12.37 17.42 -5.01
C HIS A 122 11.55 16.19 -5.40
N LEU A 123 12.12 15.27 -6.18
CA LEU A 123 11.43 14.09 -6.67
C LEU A 123 11.18 13.09 -5.55
N ARG A 124 9.93 12.90 -5.13
CA ARG A 124 9.54 11.88 -4.14
C ARG A 124 9.50 10.49 -4.78
N CYS A 125 10.62 9.77 -4.69
CA CYS A 125 10.72 8.40 -5.24
C CYS A 125 9.80 7.40 -4.51
N ALA A 126 9.58 7.57 -3.20
CA ALA A 126 8.75 6.70 -2.38
C ALA A 126 7.26 7.09 -2.42
N SER A 127 6.69 7.23 -3.63
CA SER A 127 5.26 7.52 -3.79
C SER A 127 4.37 6.38 -3.30
N VAL A 128 3.11 6.69 -2.99
CA VAL A 128 2.08 5.68 -2.62
C VAL A 128 1.94 4.63 -3.72
N LEU A 129 1.90 5.04 -5.00
CA LEU A 129 1.81 4.11 -6.13
C LEU A 129 3.04 3.22 -6.25
N ALA A 130 4.24 3.74 -6.01
CA ALA A 130 5.47 2.95 -6.04
C ALA A 130 5.48 1.90 -4.92
N ARG A 131 5.05 2.26 -3.70
CA ARG A 131 4.93 1.34 -2.57
C ARG A 131 3.90 0.25 -2.86
N ILE A 132 2.71 0.59 -3.40
CA ILE A 132 1.70 -0.39 -3.84
C ILE A 132 2.29 -1.30 -4.92
N GLY A 133 2.95 -0.73 -5.92
CA GLY A 133 3.50 -1.47 -7.06
C GLY A 133 4.53 -2.51 -6.62
N LEU A 134 5.50 -2.09 -5.80
CA LEU A 134 6.55 -2.96 -5.28
C LEU A 134 5.99 -3.99 -4.29
N GLY A 135 5.21 -3.57 -3.31
CA GLY A 135 4.65 -4.47 -2.30
C GLY A 135 3.78 -5.55 -2.94
N TRP A 136 2.87 -5.16 -3.86
CA TRP A 136 2.05 -6.11 -4.60
C TRP A 136 2.89 -7.04 -5.49
N MET A 137 3.90 -6.52 -6.19
CA MET A 137 4.76 -7.30 -7.07
C MET A 137 5.49 -8.40 -6.30
N PHE A 138 6.18 -8.06 -5.21
CA PHE A 138 6.90 -9.03 -4.40
C PHE A 138 5.96 -10.05 -3.76
N ALA A 139 4.83 -9.61 -3.21
CA ALA A 139 3.83 -10.51 -2.64
C ALA A 139 3.27 -11.49 -3.70
N ALA A 140 2.98 -11.01 -4.91
CA ALA A 140 2.50 -11.84 -6.01
C ALA A 140 3.56 -12.86 -6.49
N LEU A 141 4.84 -12.45 -6.58
CA LEU A 141 5.95 -13.36 -6.93
C LEU A 141 6.12 -14.46 -5.87
N LEU A 142 6.09 -14.10 -4.59
CA LEU A 142 6.12 -15.05 -3.49
C LEU A 142 4.91 -16.00 -3.52
N PHE A 143 3.74 -15.46 -3.85
CA PHE A 143 2.51 -16.26 -3.93
C PHE A 143 2.58 -17.31 -5.03
N VAL A 144 3.11 -16.99 -6.20
CA VAL A 144 3.27 -17.93 -7.33
C VAL A 144 4.33 -18.98 -7.03
N ARG A 145 5.43 -18.59 -6.36
CA ARG A 145 6.61 -19.47 -6.17
C ARG A 145 6.48 -20.39 -4.97
N PHE A 146 5.89 -19.96 -3.87
CA PHE A 146 5.95 -20.65 -2.58
C PHE A 146 4.57 -21.08 -2.07
N GLY A 147 4.54 -22.22 -1.37
CA GLY A 147 3.37 -22.71 -0.66
C GLY A 147 3.01 -21.84 0.56
N TRP A 148 1.82 -22.09 1.12
CA TRP A 148 1.27 -21.26 2.20
C TRP A 148 2.14 -21.22 3.47
N LYS A 149 2.79 -22.35 3.85
CA LYS A 149 3.68 -22.41 5.05
C LYS A 149 4.88 -21.48 4.93
N VAL A 150 5.54 -21.49 3.75
CA VAL A 150 6.68 -20.63 3.47
C VAL A 150 6.27 -19.16 3.44
N ARG A 151 5.13 -18.86 2.82
CA ARG A 151 4.59 -17.49 2.80
C ARG A 151 4.28 -16.98 4.20
N ALA A 152 3.64 -17.79 5.05
CA ALA A 152 3.38 -17.45 6.44
C ALA A 152 4.70 -17.20 7.20
N GLY A 153 5.70 -18.08 7.02
CA GLY A 153 7.02 -17.90 7.63
C GLY A 153 7.72 -16.62 7.20
N ILE A 154 7.70 -16.28 5.90
CA ILE A 154 8.25 -15.03 5.37
C ILE A 154 7.50 -13.83 5.96
N THR A 155 6.17 -13.88 6.05
CA THR A 155 5.37 -12.78 6.63
C THR A 155 5.77 -12.52 8.09
N VAL A 156 5.85 -13.59 8.91
CA VAL A 156 6.28 -13.47 10.31
C VAL A 156 7.71 -12.93 10.40
N LEU A 157 8.63 -13.45 9.57
CA LEU A 157 10.02 -12.99 9.52
C LEU A 157 10.12 -11.50 9.19
N ILE A 158 9.36 -11.01 8.21
CA ILE A 158 9.34 -9.58 7.86
C ILE A 158 8.79 -8.74 9.01
N LEU A 159 7.67 -9.14 9.62
CA LEU A 159 7.05 -8.38 10.71
C LEU A 159 7.96 -8.32 11.94
N VAL A 160 8.45 -9.47 12.39
CA VAL A 160 9.33 -9.56 13.56
C VAL A 160 10.67 -8.90 13.27
N GLY A 161 11.25 -9.16 12.09
CA GLY A 161 12.53 -8.56 11.69
C GLY A 161 12.46 -7.03 11.59
N TYR A 162 11.38 -6.50 11.04
CA TYR A 162 11.14 -5.06 10.99
C TYR A 162 11.04 -4.46 12.41
N TRP A 163 10.26 -5.10 13.30
CA TRP A 163 10.13 -4.65 14.68
C TRP A 163 11.47 -4.70 15.42
N LEU A 164 12.24 -5.81 15.28
CA LEU A 164 13.57 -5.94 15.87
C LEU A 164 14.53 -4.87 15.33
N ALA A 165 14.53 -4.64 14.01
CA ALA A 165 15.35 -3.60 13.40
C ALA A 165 15.03 -2.22 13.98
N MET A 166 13.74 -1.87 14.08
CA MET A 166 13.30 -0.61 14.68
C MET A 166 13.70 -0.49 16.16
N ALA A 167 13.62 -1.60 16.93
CA ALA A 167 13.87 -1.57 18.38
C ALA A 167 15.36 -1.54 18.75
N PHE A 168 16.21 -2.22 17.97
CA PHE A 168 17.60 -2.49 18.39
C PHE A 168 18.66 -1.84 17.51
N VAL A 169 18.33 -1.37 16.28
CA VAL A 169 19.32 -0.68 15.45
C VAL A 169 19.40 0.78 15.88
N PRO A 170 20.55 1.23 16.43
CA PRO A 170 20.70 2.62 16.86
C PRO A 170 20.74 3.57 15.67
N VAL A 171 20.09 4.71 15.81
CA VAL A 171 20.13 5.80 14.84
C VAL A 171 21.15 6.83 15.30
N PRO A 172 22.23 7.10 14.52
CA PRO A 172 23.33 7.97 14.95
C PRO A 172 22.89 9.41 15.29
N ASP A 173 21.90 9.94 14.57
CA ASP A 173 21.47 11.33 14.68
C ASP A 173 20.19 11.52 15.53
N ALA A 174 19.85 10.54 16.36
CA ALA A 174 18.60 10.55 17.12
C ALA A 174 18.56 11.61 18.26
N GLY A 175 19.68 12.25 18.60
CA GLY A 175 19.72 13.28 19.64
C GLY A 175 19.23 12.84 21.03
N GLY A 176 19.24 11.50 21.31
CA GLY A 176 18.68 10.92 22.51
C GLY A 176 17.19 10.54 22.40
N ALA A 177 16.56 10.76 21.25
CA ALA A 177 15.17 10.33 20.99
C ALA A 177 15.07 8.79 20.94
N GLY A 178 13.96 8.26 21.43
CA GLY A 178 13.71 6.81 21.44
C GLY A 178 13.49 6.23 20.02
N PRO A 179 13.69 4.92 19.83
CA PRO A 179 13.63 4.28 18.51
C PRO A 179 12.24 4.30 17.85
N PHE A 180 11.19 4.55 18.62
CA PHE A 180 9.81 4.63 18.15
C PHE A 180 9.26 6.05 18.08
N THR A 181 10.12 7.08 18.18
CA THR A 181 9.73 8.49 18.01
C THR A 181 9.88 8.93 16.56
N LEU A 182 9.28 10.07 16.20
CA LEU A 182 9.37 10.63 14.86
C LEU A 182 10.82 10.93 14.47
N GLU A 183 11.61 11.47 15.40
CA GLU A 183 13.00 11.88 15.16
C GLU A 183 13.98 10.71 15.22
N GLY A 184 13.74 9.74 16.14
CA GLY A 184 14.68 8.65 16.44
C GLY A 184 14.44 7.35 15.66
N ASN A 185 13.48 7.30 14.75
CA ASN A 185 13.14 6.05 14.06
C ASN A 185 14.11 5.72 12.90
N LEU A 186 14.41 4.42 12.77
CA LEU A 186 15.32 3.89 11.76
C LEU A 186 14.84 4.16 10.33
N VAL A 187 13.53 4.10 10.07
CA VAL A 187 12.98 4.30 8.72
C VAL A 187 13.20 5.72 8.26
N GLY A 188 12.90 6.71 9.10
CA GLY A 188 13.16 8.11 8.80
C GLY A 188 14.65 8.40 8.58
N TYR A 189 15.54 7.72 9.30
CA TYR A 189 16.98 7.83 9.09
C TYR A 189 17.40 7.28 7.73
N ILE A 190 16.93 6.08 7.35
CA ILE A 190 17.21 5.47 6.05
C ILE A 190 16.64 6.31 4.92
N ASP A 191 15.42 6.81 5.06
CA ASP A 191 14.79 7.70 4.07
C ASP A 191 15.64 8.97 3.87
N ARG A 192 16.21 9.51 4.96
CA ARG A 192 17.11 10.67 4.90
C ARG A 192 18.41 10.39 4.14
N LEU A 193 18.92 9.18 4.18
CA LEU A 193 20.17 8.81 3.51
C LEU A 193 20.00 8.51 2.01
N PHE A 194 18.88 7.88 1.65
CA PHE A 194 18.75 7.26 0.33
C PHE A 194 17.69 7.89 -0.58
N LEU A 195 16.72 8.61 -0.02
CA LEU A 195 15.61 9.15 -0.81
C LEU A 195 15.71 10.67 -0.97
N PRO A 196 15.88 11.17 -2.20
CA PRO A 196 15.76 12.60 -2.49
C PRO A 196 14.28 13.04 -2.37
N GLY A 197 14.05 14.32 -2.12
CA GLY A 197 12.71 14.93 -2.20
C GLY A 197 11.79 14.58 -1.03
N ARG A 198 12.07 15.18 0.10
CA ARG A 198 11.23 15.08 1.31
C ARG A 198 10.17 16.14 1.35
#